data_ca13bfc7ed6547bbff2b3be83796b89e
#
_entry.id   ca13bfc7ed6547bbff2b3be83796b89e
#
_cell.length_a   1.000
_cell.length_b   1.000
_cell.length_c   1.000
_cell.angle_alpha   90.00
_cell.angle_beta   90.00
_cell.angle_gamma   90.00
#
_symmetry.space_group_name_H-M   'P 1'
#
loop_
_entity.id
_entity.type
_entity.pdbx_description
1 polymer ?
#
loop_
_entity_poly.entity_id
_entity_poly.type
_entity_poly.pdbx_seq_one_letter_code
_entity_poly.pdbx_strand_id
1 'polypeptide(L)'
;TGDDKLLYFTIAVIPSMIFSPIGEEFLYRGIIHGCFVPKFGETKASYFDSLAFALTHVAHFGIVYTLGTWCFLPIPALLWVFSMFIVSQVFFRCKLYCDSLWGAIAAHSGFNFVMMYGIFYLL
;
A
#
# COMPACT_ATOMS: atom_id res chain seq x y z
N THR A 1 -12.90 16.78 20.00
CA THR A 1 -12.92 18.15 19.46
C THR A 1 -12.22 18.22 18.12
N GLY A 2 -12.42 19.29 17.36
CA GLY A 2 -11.76 19.47 16.08
C GLY A 2 -10.24 19.53 16.17
N ASP A 3 -9.74 20.10 17.26
CA ASP A 3 -8.29 20.22 17.49
C ASP A 3 -7.67 18.86 17.76
N ASP A 4 -8.32 17.98 18.48
CA ASP A 4 -7.85 16.61 18.70
C ASP A 4 -7.82 15.82 17.40
N LYS A 5 -8.81 16.01 16.52
CA LYS A 5 -8.88 15.33 15.23
C LYS A 5 -7.70 15.72 14.33
N LEU A 6 -7.34 16.99 14.28
CA LEU A 6 -6.18 17.48 13.55
C LEU A 6 -4.89 16.91 14.11
N LEU A 7 -4.76 16.85 15.43
CA LEU A 7 -3.59 16.27 16.09
C LEU A 7 -3.43 14.79 15.72
N TYR A 8 -4.48 13.99 15.86
CA TYR A 8 -4.44 12.57 15.53
C TYR A 8 -4.19 12.32 14.05
N PHE A 9 -4.81 13.13 13.18
CA PHE A 9 -4.53 13.08 11.75
C PHE A 9 -3.05 13.33 11.46
N THR A 10 -2.47 14.37 12.03
CA THR A 10 -1.07 14.71 11.83
C THR A 10 -0.13 13.61 12.31
N ILE A 11 -0.41 13.04 13.50
CA ILE A 11 0.37 11.93 14.05
C ILE A 11 0.30 10.68 13.16
N ALA A 12 -0.84 10.41 12.56
CA ALA A 12 -1.03 9.25 11.70
C ALA A 12 -0.46 9.47 10.30
N VAL A 13 -0.69 10.66 9.71
CA VAL A 13 -0.35 10.92 8.31
C VAL A 13 1.16 11.02 8.07
N ILE A 14 1.91 11.63 8.99
CA ILE A 14 3.36 11.83 8.79
C ILE A 14 4.10 10.49 8.65
N PRO A 15 4.00 9.54 9.58
CA PRO A 15 4.64 8.23 9.40
C PRO A 15 4.13 7.47 8.18
N SER A 16 2.84 7.56 7.89
CA SER A 16 2.24 6.87 6.75
C SER A 16 2.68 7.44 5.40
N MET A 17 3.09 8.70 5.35
CA MET A 17 3.60 9.33 4.13
C MET A 17 5.11 9.18 3.95
N ILE A 18 5.86 9.02 5.02
CA ILE A 18 7.33 9.03 4.99
C ILE A 18 7.88 7.61 5.20
N PHE A 19 7.66 7.02 6.38
CA PHE A 19 8.31 5.76 6.76
C PHE A 19 7.73 4.56 6.04
N SER A 20 6.41 4.45 5.99
CA SER A 20 5.73 3.31 5.37
C SER A 20 6.02 3.21 3.87
N PRO A 21 5.83 4.28 3.06
CA PRO A 21 6.13 4.20 1.64
C PRO A 21 7.60 3.89 1.33
N ILE A 22 8.54 4.49 2.06
CA ILE A 22 9.96 4.21 1.85
C ILE A 22 10.27 2.74 2.11
N GLY A 23 9.88 2.22 3.27
CA GLY A 23 10.14 0.83 3.64
C GLY A 23 9.44 -0.16 2.71
N GLU A 24 8.17 0.06 2.40
CA GLU A 24 7.38 -0.82 1.55
C GLU A 24 7.88 -0.82 0.10
N GLU A 25 8.20 0.33 -0.47
CA GLU A 25 8.68 0.39 -1.84
C GLU A 25 10.07 -0.24 -1.99
N PHE A 26 10.97 -0.06 -1.02
CA PHE A 26 12.23 -0.78 -1.00
C PHE A 26 12.05 -2.29 -0.93
N LEU A 27 11.09 -2.76 -0.13
CA LEU A 27 10.80 -4.19 -0.01
C LEU A 27 10.19 -4.75 -1.29
N TYR A 28 9.09 -4.17 -1.77
CA TYR A 28 8.32 -4.74 -2.88
C TYR A 28 8.95 -4.45 -4.24
N ARG A 29 9.29 -3.20 -4.54
CA ARG A 29 9.85 -2.80 -5.85
C ARG A 29 11.36 -2.88 -5.89
N GLY A 30 12.01 -2.88 -4.75
CA GLY A 30 13.46 -3.10 -4.67
C GLY A 30 13.80 -4.58 -4.57
N ILE A 31 13.55 -5.21 -3.42
CA ILE A 31 14.03 -6.56 -3.12
C ILE A 31 13.21 -7.62 -3.85
N ILE A 32 11.90 -7.65 -3.66
CA ILE A 32 11.03 -8.70 -4.23
C ILE A 32 11.05 -8.62 -5.76
N HIS A 33 10.86 -7.44 -6.31
CA HIS A 33 10.91 -7.22 -7.76
C HIS A 33 12.27 -7.67 -8.32
N GLY A 34 13.35 -7.24 -7.69
CA GLY A 34 14.72 -7.58 -8.11
C GLY A 34 15.02 -9.07 -8.10
N CYS A 35 14.39 -9.84 -7.21
CA CYS A 35 14.55 -11.30 -7.17
C CYS A 35 13.93 -12.00 -8.39
N PHE A 36 12.88 -11.44 -8.97
CA PHE A 36 12.15 -12.07 -10.08
C PHE A 36 12.56 -11.57 -11.46
N VAL A 37 13.15 -10.38 -11.56
CA VAL A 37 13.55 -9.77 -12.85
C VAL A 37 14.48 -10.66 -13.67
N PRO A 38 15.53 -11.27 -13.08
CA PRO A 38 16.47 -12.06 -13.90
C PRO A 38 15.83 -13.26 -14.59
N LYS A 39 14.77 -13.82 -14.00
CA LYS A 39 14.10 -15.00 -14.52
C LYS A 39 12.88 -14.66 -15.38
N PHE A 40 12.12 -13.64 -15.01
CA PHE A 40 10.81 -13.37 -15.60
C PHE A 40 10.72 -12.04 -16.36
N GLY A 41 11.71 -11.14 -16.21
CA GLY A 41 11.68 -9.80 -16.79
C GLY A 41 10.87 -8.81 -15.96
N GLU A 42 10.94 -7.54 -16.32
CA GLU A 42 10.35 -6.42 -15.55
C GLU A 42 8.83 -6.53 -15.38
N THR A 43 8.12 -6.83 -16.46
CA THR A 43 6.65 -6.84 -16.43
C THR A 43 6.10 -7.96 -15.54
N LYS A 44 6.61 -9.18 -15.70
CA LYS A 44 6.17 -10.31 -14.87
C LYS A 44 6.62 -10.16 -13.42
N ALA A 45 7.82 -9.66 -13.19
CA ALA A 45 8.30 -9.37 -11.85
C ALA A 45 7.40 -8.36 -11.14
N SER A 46 6.88 -7.35 -11.85
CA SER A 46 5.94 -6.39 -11.29
C SER A 46 4.62 -7.04 -10.84
N TYR A 47 4.17 -8.08 -11.55
CA TYR A 47 2.97 -8.82 -11.12
C TYR A 47 3.21 -9.60 -9.84
N PHE A 48 4.39 -10.19 -9.67
CA PHE A 48 4.75 -10.89 -8.44
C PHE A 48 4.87 -9.93 -7.26
N ASP A 49 5.54 -8.80 -7.42
CA ASP A 49 5.67 -7.84 -6.33
C ASP A 49 4.32 -7.19 -5.98
N SER A 50 3.47 -6.91 -6.96
CA SER A 50 2.13 -6.37 -6.74
C SER A 50 1.22 -7.36 -6.05
N LEU A 51 1.32 -8.65 -6.38
CA LEU A 51 0.57 -9.69 -5.70
C LEU A 51 1.02 -9.83 -4.24
N ALA A 52 2.33 -9.80 -3.98
CA ALA A 52 2.87 -9.82 -2.62
C ALA A 52 2.39 -8.61 -1.82
N PHE A 53 2.44 -7.41 -2.39
CA PHE A 53 1.93 -6.18 -1.79
C PHE A 53 0.45 -6.31 -1.43
N ALA A 54 -0.37 -6.75 -2.38
CA ALA A 54 -1.80 -6.88 -2.19
C ALA A 54 -2.15 -7.90 -1.09
N LEU A 55 -1.49 -9.06 -1.09
CA LEU A 55 -1.76 -10.12 -0.11
C LEU A 55 -1.36 -9.72 1.30
N THR A 56 -0.26 -8.99 1.47
CA THR A 56 0.15 -8.51 2.80
C THR A 56 -0.78 -7.43 3.36
N HIS A 57 -1.58 -6.79 2.51
CA HIS A 57 -2.55 -5.78 2.94
C HIS A 57 -3.94 -6.35 3.23
N VAL A 58 -4.17 -7.65 3.08
CA VAL A 58 -5.47 -8.28 3.34
C VAL A 58 -5.94 -8.09 4.78
N ALA A 59 -5.01 -7.99 5.73
CA ALA A 59 -5.32 -7.80 7.14
C ALA A 59 -6.07 -6.49 7.43
N HIS A 60 -5.95 -5.47 6.58
CA HIS A 60 -6.61 -4.18 6.80
C HIS A 60 -8.13 -4.24 6.71
N PHE A 61 -8.67 -5.06 5.79
CA PHE A 61 -10.10 -5.14 5.55
C PHE A 61 -10.65 -6.56 5.43
N GLY A 62 -9.78 -7.56 5.37
CA GLY A 62 -10.17 -8.95 5.20
C GLY A 62 -10.25 -9.74 6.50
N ILE A 63 -9.51 -9.31 7.53
CA ILE A 63 -9.42 -9.99 8.81
C ILE A 63 -9.83 -9.02 9.91
N VAL A 64 -10.85 -9.40 10.69
CA VAL A 64 -11.41 -8.57 11.75
C VAL A 64 -11.41 -9.34 13.06
N TYR A 65 -10.97 -8.70 14.13
CA TYR A 65 -11.07 -9.23 15.48
C TYR A 65 -12.25 -8.55 16.20
N THR A 66 -13.29 -9.32 16.48
CA THR A 66 -14.51 -8.79 17.09
C THR A 66 -15.01 -9.76 18.16
N LEU A 67 -15.37 -9.22 19.32
CA LEU A 67 -15.95 -9.98 20.45
C LEU A 67 -15.10 -11.20 20.85
N GLY A 68 -13.79 -11.04 20.84
CA GLY A 68 -12.86 -12.11 21.24
C GLY A 68 -12.56 -13.15 20.18
N THR A 69 -13.07 -13.00 18.94
CA THR A 69 -12.83 -13.93 17.85
C THR A 69 -12.28 -13.23 16.59
N TRP A 70 -11.45 -13.98 15.85
CA TRP A 70 -10.97 -13.56 14.54
C TRP A 70 -11.97 -14.00 13.46
N CYS A 71 -12.37 -13.07 12.61
CA CYS A 71 -13.25 -13.32 11.47
C CYS A 71 -12.54 -12.97 10.17
N PHE A 72 -12.67 -13.85 9.18
CA PHE A 72 -12.24 -13.58 7.82
C PHE A 72 -13.43 -13.20 6.96
N LEU A 73 -13.34 -12.06 6.27
CA LEU A 73 -14.38 -11.53 5.41
C LEU A 73 -13.94 -11.72 3.94
N PRO A 74 -14.40 -12.78 3.26
CA PRO A 74 -13.86 -13.14 1.95
C PRO A 74 -14.17 -12.10 0.85
N ILE A 75 -15.34 -11.51 0.82
CA ILE A 75 -15.71 -10.53 -0.21
C ILE A 75 -14.94 -9.22 -0.03
N PRO A 76 -14.94 -8.56 1.15
CA PRO A 76 -14.08 -7.39 1.38
C PRO A 76 -12.61 -7.68 1.15
N ALA A 77 -12.11 -8.84 1.58
CA ALA A 77 -10.72 -9.24 1.37
C ALA A 77 -10.38 -9.32 -0.12
N LEU A 78 -11.23 -9.95 -0.92
CA LEU A 78 -11.00 -10.10 -2.36
C LEU A 78 -11.00 -8.74 -3.07
N LEU A 79 -11.96 -7.88 -2.76
CA LEU A 79 -12.04 -6.53 -3.33
C LEU A 79 -10.82 -5.69 -2.94
N TRP A 80 -10.38 -5.80 -1.70
CA TRP A 80 -9.22 -5.07 -1.19
C TRP A 80 -7.93 -5.54 -1.86
N VAL A 81 -7.72 -6.86 -1.97
CA VAL A 81 -6.55 -7.43 -2.66
C VAL A 81 -6.51 -6.98 -4.12
N PHE A 82 -7.64 -7.03 -4.82
CA PHE A 82 -7.73 -6.58 -6.20
C PHE A 82 -7.39 -5.09 -6.34
N SER A 83 -7.96 -4.26 -5.46
CA SER A 83 -7.68 -2.82 -5.44
C SER A 83 -6.22 -2.53 -5.15
N MET A 84 -5.63 -3.21 -4.19
CA MET A 84 -4.22 -3.04 -3.82
C MET A 84 -3.28 -3.52 -4.92
N PHE A 85 -3.65 -4.55 -5.65
CA PHE A 85 -2.88 -4.99 -6.82
C PHE A 85 -2.84 -3.88 -7.89
N ILE A 86 -3.98 -3.28 -8.20
CA ILE A 86 -4.06 -2.17 -9.17
C ILE A 86 -3.24 -0.97 -8.69
N VAL A 87 -3.39 -0.58 -7.42
CA VAL A 87 -2.62 0.52 -6.82
C VAL A 87 -1.12 0.25 -6.91
N SER A 88 -0.70 -0.97 -6.62
CA SER A 88 0.69 -1.40 -6.71
C SER A 88 1.22 -1.30 -8.14
N GLN A 89 0.43 -1.67 -9.14
CA GLN A 89 0.80 -1.52 -10.54
C GLN A 89 0.97 -0.05 -10.94
N VAL A 90 0.15 0.84 -10.39
CA VAL A 90 0.31 2.29 -10.59
C VAL A 90 1.65 2.77 -10.01
N PHE A 91 2.01 2.33 -8.82
CA PHE A 91 3.31 2.67 -8.21
C PHE A 91 4.47 2.17 -9.06
N PHE A 92 4.37 0.95 -9.57
CA PHE A 92 5.38 0.41 -10.47
C PHE A 92 5.54 1.26 -11.75
N ARG A 93 4.43 1.69 -12.36
CA ARG A 93 4.46 2.55 -13.53
C ARG A 93 5.10 3.91 -13.23
N CYS A 94 4.84 4.46 -12.05
CA CYS A 94 5.49 5.70 -11.60
C CYS A 94 7.00 5.52 -11.44
N LYS A 95 7.43 4.37 -10.93
CA LYS A 95 8.86 4.00 -10.87
C LYS A 95 9.48 3.98 -12.26
N LEU A 96 8.82 3.34 -13.23
CA LEU A 96 9.32 3.28 -14.62
C LEU A 96 9.36 4.66 -15.27
N TYR A 97 8.31 5.45 -15.10
CA TYR A 97 8.22 6.79 -15.69
C TYR A 97 9.32 7.71 -15.18
N CYS A 98 9.60 7.66 -13.88
CA CYS A 98 10.65 8.48 -13.26
C CYS A 98 12.05 7.85 -13.36
N ASP A 99 12.15 6.61 -13.84
CA ASP A 99 13.38 5.81 -13.85
C ASP A 99 14.06 5.78 -12.47
N SER A 100 13.24 5.69 -11.41
CA SER A 100 13.68 5.75 -10.02
C SER A 100 12.64 5.20 -9.08
N LEU A 101 13.10 4.52 -8.03
CA LEU A 101 12.26 4.06 -6.93
C LEU A 101 11.54 5.23 -6.22
N TRP A 102 12.12 6.43 -6.26
CA TRP A 102 11.49 7.63 -5.69
C TRP A 102 10.17 7.99 -6.37
N GLY A 103 9.97 7.65 -7.64
CA GLY A 103 8.69 7.81 -8.32
C GLY A 103 7.59 6.97 -7.69
N ALA A 104 7.88 5.71 -7.37
CA ALA A 104 6.95 4.85 -6.65
C ALA A 104 6.70 5.34 -5.22
N ILE A 105 7.74 5.76 -4.51
CA ILE A 105 7.63 6.30 -3.15
C ILE A 105 6.74 7.54 -3.13
N ALA A 106 6.94 8.47 -4.06
CA ALA A 106 6.12 9.68 -4.15
C ALA A 106 4.64 9.37 -4.41
N ALA A 107 4.35 8.47 -5.35
CA ALA A 107 2.99 8.04 -5.65
C ALA A 107 2.34 7.33 -4.45
N HIS A 108 3.06 6.47 -3.78
CA HIS A 108 2.62 5.74 -2.59
C HIS A 108 2.34 6.72 -1.43
N SER A 109 3.22 7.69 -1.22
CA SER A 109 3.05 8.73 -0.20
C SER A 109 1.78 9.55 -0.47
N GLY A 110 1.55 9.97 -1.71
CA GLY A 110 0.33 10.68 -2.10
C GLY A 110 -0.93 9.85 -1.89
N PHE A 111 -0.90 8.57 -2.25
CA PHE A 111 -2.00 7.64 -2.02
C PHE A 111 -2.33 7.52 -0.52
N ASN A 112 -1.31 7.35 0.31
CA ASN A 112 -1.50 7.24 1.76
C ASN A 112 -2.07 8.52 2.37
N PHE A 113 -1.65 9.69 1.87
CA PHE A 113 -2.22 10.96 2.31
C PHE A 113 -3.72 11.04 2.01
N VAL A 114 -4.11 10.75 0.77
CA VAL A 114 -5.52 10.79 0.35
C VAL A 114 -6.35 9.79 1.15
N MET A 115 -5.82 8.58 1.36
CA MET A 115 -6.48 7.56 2.15
C MET A 115 -6.68 8.01 3.60
N MET A 116 -5.65 8.55 4.24
CA MET A 116 -5.74 9.05 5.62
C MET A 116 -6.69 10.23 5.73
N TYR A 117 -6.66 11.15 4.78
CA TYR A 117 -7.61 12.25 4.73
C TYR A 117 -9.04 11.75 4.62
N GLY A 118 -9.29 10.76 3.77
CA GLY A 118 -10.60 10.14 3.61
C GLY A 118 -11.09 9.50 4.91
N ILE A 119 -10.22 8.75 5.60
CA ILE A 119 -10.56 8.10 6.86
C ILE A 119 -10.93 9.12 7.94
N PHE A 120 -10.14 10.18 8.10
CA PHE A 120 -10.32 11.15 9.19
C PHE A 120 -11.42 12.18 8.93
N TYR A 121 -11.64 12.58 7.67
CA TYR A 121 -12.51 13.71 7.35
C TYR A 121 -13.73 13.38 6.49
N LEU A 122 -13.75 12.24 5.78
CA LEU A 122 -14.86 11.86 4.91
C LEU A 122 -15.67 10.67 5.42
N LEU A 123 -15.12 9.88 6.31
CA LEU A 123 -15.79 8.77 6.98
C LEU A 123 -16.00 9.08 8.46
#